data_cb5360330f4a45271e1fd427d753da39
#
_entry.id   cb5360330f4a45271e1fd427d753da39
#
_cell.length_a   1.000
_cell.length_b   1.000
_cell.length_c   1.000
_cell.angle_alpha   90.00
_cell.angle_beta   90.00
_cell.angle_gamma   90.00
#
_symmetry.space_group_name_H-M   'P 1'
#
loop_
_entity.id
_entity.type
_entity.pdbx_description
1 polymer ?
#
loop_
_entity_poly.entity_id
_entity_poly.type
_entity_poly.pdbx_seq_one_letter_code
_entity_poly.pdbx_strand_id
1 'polypeptide(L)'
;MIRHLRWKVVATNMLLISLVLLAVFAAVYFISRGNYHKNVQQQLYQALEQGDYGRSQPGMDSIPCFVAEVYGSGTVRVAGNSYYDLSDETRMAEIVTAALAADEDAGTLDEFHLRYLRQRGYTTTAIAFTDTYLEYTSLHTLLKACSLVGCGALVVLFLCSYLLSGVVTKPVGAAWAQQEQFLSDASHELKTPLTVILSSAELLEQSASPEQAVYVDNIRAEGRRMKALVEDMPVSYTHLTLPTN
;
A
#
# COMPACT_ATOMS: atom_id res chain seq x y z
N MET A 1 -0.69 -25.65 -14.71
CA MET A 1 0.49 -25.06 -14.07
C MET A 1 0.68 -23.57 -14.40
N ILE A 2 0.78 -23.16 -15.66
CA ILE A 2 1.01 -21.76 -16.10
C ILE A 2 -0.06 -20.77 -15.62
N ARG A 3 -1.36 -21.15 -15.60
CA ARG A 3 -2.43 -20.29 -15.08
C ARG A 3 -2.27 -19.93 -13.61
N HIS A 4 -1.89 -20.88 -12.76
CA HIS A 4 -1.66 -20.63 -11.33
C HIS A 4 -0.44 -19.73 -11.09
N LEU A 5 0.64 -19.93 -11.85
CA LEU A 5 1.82 -19.06 -11.77
C LEU A 5 1.48 -17.63 -12.15
N ARG A 6 0.71 -17.45 -13.23
CA ARG A 6 0.24 -16.14 -13.68
C ARG A 6 -0.58 -15.42 -12.61
N TRP A 7 -1.54 -16.12 -11.97
CA TRP A 7 -2.35 -15.54 -10.90
C TRP A 7 -1.54 -15.19 -9.66
N LYS A 8 -0.58 -16.03 -9.28
CA LYS A 8 0.34 -15.73 -8.16
C LYS A 8 1.13 -14.45 -8.43
N VAL A 9 1.71 -14.31 -9.62
CA VAL A 9 2.48 -13.11 -10.00
C VAL A 9 1.58 -11.85 -9.97
N VAL A 10 0.38 -11.93 -10.55
CA VAL A 10 -0.57 -10.80 -10.53
C VAL A 10 -0.98 -10.47 -9.10
N ALA A 11 -1.32 -11.46 -8.28
CA ALA A 11 -1.75 -11.25 -6.90
C ALA A 11 -0.65 -10.62 -6.04
N THR A 12 0.60 -11.13 -6.14
CA THR A 12 1.74 -10.57 -5.39
C THR A 12 2.02 -9.13 -5.81
N ASN A 13 2.00 -8.85 -7.11
CA ASN A 13 2.21 -7.51 -7.63
C ASN A 13 1.10 -6.53 -7.18
N MET A 14 -0.17 -6.96 -7.26
CA MET A 14 -1.30 -6.17 -6.80
C MET A 14 -1.27 -5.91 -5.30
N LEU A 15 -0.86 -6.89 -4.49
CA LEU A 15 -0.72 -6.72 -3.05
C LEU A 15 0.34 -5.67 -2.73
N LEU A 16 1.49 -5.73 -3.39
CA LEU A 16 2.59 -4.78 -3.20
C LEU A 16 2.16 -3.36 -3.60
N ILE A 17 1.53 -3.21 -4.77
CA ILE A 17 1.03 -1.91 -5.26
C ILE A 17 -0.04 -1.35 -4.32
N SER A 18 -0.98 -2.18 -3.85
CA SER A 18 -2.03 -1.78 -2.93
C SER A 18 -1.44 -1.27 -1.60
N LEU A 19 -0.41 -1.94 -1.08
CA LEU A 19 0.26 -1.53 0.15
C LEU A 19 0.99 -0.19 -0.02
N VAL A 20 1.68 0.02 -1.14
CA VAL A 20 2.34 1.30 -1.45
C VAL A 20 1.32 2.42 -1.58
N LEU A 21 0.23 2.21 -2.32
CA LEU A 21 -0.84 3.20 -2.46
C LEU A 21 -1.47 3.58 -1.11
N LEU A 22 -1.72 2.58 -0.26
CA LEU A 22 -2.26 2.82 1.08
C LEU A 22 -1.30 3.65 1.93
N ALA A 23 0.00 3.35 1.89
CA ALA A 23 1.02 4.11 2.60
C ALA A 23 1.11 5.56 2.11
N VAL A 24 1.06 5.79 0.79
CA VAL A 24 1.07 7.13 0.20
C VAL A 24 -0.18 7.92 0.60
N PHE A 25 -1.37 7.33 0.50
CA PHE A 25 -2.60 8.02 0.87
C PHE A 25 -2.69 8.29 2.36
N ALA A 26 -2.20 7.39 3.21
CA ALA A 26 -2.07 7.62 4.64
C ALA A 26 -1.12 8.80 4.92
N ALA A 27 0.04 8.85 4.27
CA ALA A 27 0.98 9.96 4.40
C ALA A 27 0.36 11.30 3.97
N VAL A 28 -0.32 11.34 2.82
CA VAL A 28 -1.03 12.54 2.35
C VAL A 28 -2.09 12.99 3.35
N TYR A 29 -2.87 12.06 3.89
CA TYR A 29 -3.89 12.38 4.89
C TYR A 29 -3.29 12.98 6.17
N PHE A 30 -2.24 12.36 6.73
CA PHE A 30 -1.60 12.86 7.95
C PHE A 30 -0.90 14.20 7.74
N ILE A 31 -0.23 14.39 6.60
CA ILE A 31 0.41 15.66 6.26
C ILE A 31 -0.65 16.76 6.09
N SER A 32 -1.73 16.47 5.36
CA SER A 32 -2.82 17.43 5.12
C SER A 32 -3.49 17.83 6.42
N ARG A 33 -3.79 16.85 7.30
CA ARG A 33 -4.35 17.11 8.63
C ARG A 33 -3.42 17.99 9.49
N GLY A 34 -2.12 17.68 9.49
CA GLY A 34 -1.13 18.45 10.24
C GLY A 34 -0.98 19.89 9.73
N ASN A 35 -0.97 20.07 8.42
CA ASN A 35 -0.90 21.39 7.80
C ASN A 35 -2.16 22.21 8.06
N TYR A 36 -3.35 21.60 7.98
CA TYR A 36 -4.61 22.27 8.30
C TYR A 36 -4.60 22.78 9.74
N HIS A 37 -4.18 21.96 10.70
CA HIS A 37 -4.10 22.32 12.11
C HIS A 37 -3.18 23.53 12.34
N LYS A 38 -2.00 23.54 11.72
CA LYS A 38 -1.05 24.66 11.81
C LYS A 38 -1.61 25.94 11.18
N ASN A 39 -2.23 25.83 10.02
CA ASN A 39 -2.81 26.98 9.32
C ASN A 39 -3.94 27.61 10.14
N VAL A 40 -4.84 26.80 10.69
CA VAL A 40 -5.93 27.28 11.57
C VAL A 40 -5.35 28.00 12.79
N GLN A 41 -4.39 27.41 13.46
CA GLN A 41 -3.77 28.00 14.63
C GLN A 41 -3.09 29.33 14.29
N GLN A 42 -2.37 29.41 13.19
CA GLN A 42 -1.72 30.62 12.71
C GLN A 42 -2.74 31.73 12.40
N GLN A 43 -3.86 31.38 11.77
CA GLN A 43 -4.93 32.34 11.47
C GLN A 43 -5.63 32.86 12.73
N LEU A 44 -5.88 31.99 13.72
CA LEU A 44 -6.43 32.43 15.00
C LEU A 44 -5.49 33.40 15.72
N TYR A 45 -4.17 33.15 15.69
CA TYR A 45 -3.18 34.09 16.22
C TYR A 45 -3.21 35.42 15.49
N GLN A 46 -3.26 35.42 14.15
CA GLN A 46 -3.34 36.64 13.36
C GLN A 46 -4.62 37.42 13.63
N ALA A 47 -5.75 36.74 13.80
CA ALA A 47 -7.01 37.37 14.17
C ALA A 47 -6.92 38.11 15.52
N LEU A 48 -6.23 37.52 16.50
CA LEU A 48 -6.02 38.15 17.81
C LEU A 48 -5.06 39.34 17.75
N GLU A 49 -4.03 39.31 16.92
CA GLU A 49 -3.01 40.35 16.82
C GLU A 49 -3.51 41.61 16.06
N GLN A 50 -4.29 41.40 15.00
CA GLN A 50 -4.68 42.50 14.09
C GLN A 50 -5.71 43.49 14.68
N GLY A 51 -6.42 43.11 15.76
CA GLY A 51 -7.34 44.02 16.50
C GLY A 51 -8.45 44.68 15.67
N ASP A 52 -8.44 44.55 14.35
CA ASP A 52 -9.37 45.14 13.41
C ASP A 52 -10.33 44.10 12.84
N TYR A 53 -11.18 43.61 13.71
CA TYR A 53 -12.09 42.46 13.47
C TYR A 53 -13.16 42.67 12.41
N GLY A 54 -13.16 43.80 11.72
CA GLY A 54 -14.20 44.17 10.74
C GLY A 54 -13.68 44.48 9.34
N ARG A 55 -12.36 44.60 9.12
CA ARG A 55 -11.78 45.11 7.87
C ARG A 55 -10.90 44.13 7.10
N SER A 56 -10.69 42.93 7.59
CA SER A 56 -9.97 41.92 6.79
C SER A 56 -10.78 41.66 5.52
N GLN A 57 -10.30 42.20 4.40
CA GLN A 57 -10.78 41.77 3.09
C GLN A 57 -10.64 40.24 3.06
N PRO A 58 -11.71 39.50 2.77
CA PRO A 58 -11.58 38.05 2.62
C PRO A 58 -10.66 37.80 1.44
N GLY A 59 -9.39 37.54 1.76
CA GLY A 59 -8.54 36.84 0.82
C GLY A 59 -9.22 35.50 0.57
N MET A 60 -9.16 35.01 -0.65
CA MET A 60 -9.87 33.83 -1.13
C MET A 60 -9.53 32.55 -0.32
N ASP A 61 -8.55 32.63 0.60
CA ASP A 61 -8.01 31.53 1.43
C ASP A 61 -8.19 31.74 2.96
N SER A 62 -8.93 32.75 3.40
CA SER A 62 -9.11 32.99 4.85
C SER A 62 -10.22 32.11 5.42
N ILE A 63 -9.87 31.30 6.43
CA ILE A 63 -10.85 30.51 7.19
C ILE A 63 -11.73 31.50 7.97
N PRO A 64 -13.06 31.39 7.89
CA PRO A 64 -13.96 32.28 8.66
C PRO A 64 -13.69 32.14 10.15
N CYS A 65 -13.42 33.26 10.80
CA CYS A 65 -13.20 33.33 12.24
C CYS A 65 -13.88 34.56 12.82
N PHE A 66 -14.26 34.46 14.09
CA PHE A 66 -14.74 35.58 14.86
C PHE A 66 -13.98 35.70 16.18
N VAL A 67 -13.91 36.88 16.72
CA VAL A 67 -13.23 37.14 17.97
C VAL A 67 -14.22 37.76 18.98
N ALA A 68 -14.18 37.20 20.19
CA ALA A 68 -14.92 37.72 21.33
C ALA A 68 -13.94 38.38 22.29
N GLU A 69 -14.13 39.66 22.56
CA GLU A 69 -13.41 40.42 23.58
C GLU A 69 -14.25 40.48 24.87
N VAL A 70 -13.71 39.93 25.92
CA VAL A 70 -14.33 39.93 27.24
C VAL A 70 -13.64 40.99 28.12
N TYR A 71 -14.37 42.00 28.50
CA TYR A 71 -13.88 43.09 29.36
C TYR A 71 -14.06 42.71 30.84
N GLY A 72 -13.24 43.26 31.71
CA GLY A 72 -13.31 43.01 33.15
C GLY A 72 -14.65 43.44 33.78
N SER A 73 -15.45 44.26 33.07
CA SER A 73 -16.83 44.62 33.43
C SER A 73 -17.87 43.51 33.16
N GLY A 74 -17.47 42.42 32.53
CA GLY A 74 -18.38 41.34 32.08
C GLY A 74 -19.01 41.60 30.71
N THR A 75 -18.70 42.73 30.06
CA THR A 75 -19.19 43.03 28.72
C THR A 75 -18.45 42.21 27.68
N VAL A 76 -19.19 41.57 26.77
CA VAL A 76 -18.63 40.81 25.66
C VAL A 76 -18.88 41.56 24.36
N ARG A 77 -17.83 41.79 23.60
CA ARG A 77 -17.93 42.36 22.24
C ARG A 77 -17.52 41.31 21.25
N VAL A 78 -18.36 40.97 20.29
CA VAL A 78 -18.05 39.98 19.25
C VAL A 78 -17.93 40.71 17.91
N ALA A 79 -16.86 40.36 17.16
CA ALA A 79 -16.62 40.90 15.83
C ALA A 79 -15.92 39.84 14.95
N GLY A 80 -16.15 39.89 13.65
CA GLY A 80 -15.51 39.00 12.71
C GLY A 80 -16.40 38.56 11.57
N ASN A 81 -15.88 37.69 10.72
CA ASN A 81 -16.58 37.06 9.62
C ASN A 81 -16.72 35.55 9.88
N SER A 82 -17.93 35.09 10.16
CA SER A 82 -18.21 33.70 10.48
C SER A 82 -19.51 33.25 9.80
N TYR A 83 -19.65 31.96 9.57
CA TYR A 83 -20.93 31.32 9.25
C TYR A 83 -21.85 31.20 10.46
N TYR A 84 -21.35 31.54 11.65
CA TYR A 84 -22.13 31.55 12.87
C TYR A 84 -23.01 32.81 12.94
N ASP A 85 -24.22 32.65 13.43
CA ASP A 85 -25.11 33.77 13.70
C ASP A 85 -24.63 34.53 14.95
N LEU A 86 -23.87 35.59 14.71
CA LEU A 86 -23.31 36.44 15.77
C LEU A 86 -24.35 37.33 16.44
N SER A 87 -25.60 37.34 15.96
CA SER A 87 -26.68 38.14 16.52
C SER A 87 -27.41 37.46 17.69
N ASP A 88 -27.21 36.16 17.88
CA ASP A 88 -27.74 35.41 19.03
C ASP A 88 -26.85 35.60 20.27
N GLU A 89 -27.17 36.64 21.04
CA GLU A 89 -26.41 36.99 22.25
C GLU A 89 -26.38 35.86 23.28
N THR A 90 -27.46 35.06 23.41
CA THR A 90 -27.54 33.97 24.38
C THR A 90 -26.53 32.87 24.03
N ARG A 91 -26.52 32.46 22.76
CA ARG A 91 -25.63 31.46 22.27
C ARG A 91 -24.17 31.90 22.29
N MET A 92 -23.90 33.16 21.97
CA MET A 92 -22.56 33.74 22.08
C MET A 92 -22.06 33.76 23.52
N ALA A 93 -22.91 34.09 24.49
CA ALA A 93 -22.56 34.06 25.91
C ALA A 93 -22.23 32.64 26.38
N GLU A 94 -22.95 31.60 25.93
CA GLU A 94 -22.68 30.22 26.23
C GLU A 94 -21.30 29.75 25.67
N ILE A 95 -21.02 30.06 24.39
CA ILE A 95 -19.75 29.74 23.73
C ILE A 95 -18.57 30.41 24.44
N VAL A 96 -18.69 31.68 24.74
CA VAL A 96 -17.64 32.47 25.41
C VAL A 96 -17.42 31.93 26.84
N THR A 97 -18.49 31.62 27.58
CA THR A 97 -18.42 31.04 28.93
C THR A 97 -17.75 29.71 28.93
N ALA A 98 -18.10 28.83 27.96
CA ALA A 98 -17.47 27.54 27.79
C ALA A 98 -15.96 27.66 27.51
N ALA A 99 -15.55 28.59 26.63
CA ALA A 99 -14.17 28.86 26.33
C ALA A 99 -13.38 29.45 27.50
N LEU A 100 -14.03 30.25 28.34
CA LEU A 100 -13.43 30.83 29.56
C LEU A 100 -13.26 29.80 30.67
N ALA A 101 -14.18 28.82 30.77
CA ALA A 101 -14.16 27.75 31.76
C ALA A 101 -13.13 26.65 31.42
N ALA A 102 -12.63 26.60 30.19
CA ALA A 102 -11.64 25.63 29.79
C ALA A 102 -10.29 25.87 30.44
N ASP A 103 -9.59 24.80 30.83
CA ASP A 103 -8.28 24.87 31.50
C ASP A 103 -7.17 25.36 30.56
N GLU A 104 -7.24 25.02 29.27
CA GLU A 104 -6.22 25.36 28.28
C GLU A 104 -6.56 26.65 27.54
N ASP A 105 -5.51 27.36 27.08
CA ASP A 105 -5.68 28.60 26.30
C ASP A 105 -6.00 28.33 24.80
N ALA A 106 -5.91 27.09 24.35
CA ALA A 106 -6.30 26.64 23.01
C ALA A 106 -6.95 25.27 23.09
N GLY A 107 -8.08 25.10 22.38
CA GLY A 107 -8.78 23.83 22.41
C GLY A 107 -9.96 23.76 21.41
N THR A 108 -10.76 22.72 21.56
CA THR A 108 -12.00 22.52 20.79
C THR A 108 -13.20 22.48 21.74
N LEU A 109 -14.25 23.17 21.38
CA LEU A 109 -15.54 23.09 22.02
C LEU A 109 -16.42 22.17 21.18
N ASP A 110 -16.43 20.88 21.50
CA ASP A 110 -17.09 19.85 20.67
C ASP A 110 -18.60 20.06 20.58
N GLU A 111 -19.23 20.56 21.65
CA GLU A 111 -20.66 20.87 21.70
C GLU A 111 -21.07 21.95 20.68
N PHE A 112 -20.17 22.90 20.41
CA PHE A 112 -20.41 24.03 19.47
C PHE A 112 -19.72 23.81 18.13
N HIS A 113 -18.98 22.73 17.95
CA HIS A 113 -18.12 22.49 16.77
C HIS A 113 -17.16 23.65 16.47
N LEU A 114 -16.63 24.27 17.51
CA LEU A 114 -15.73 25.40 17.42
C LEU A 114 -14.36 25.06 17.99
N ARG A 115 -13.33 25.57 17.35
CA ARG A 115 -11.98 25.64 17.90
C ARG A 115 -11.73 27.04 18.38
N TYR A 116 -11.08 27.18 19.53
CA TYR A 116 -10.79 28.46 20.12
C TYR A 116 -9.29 28.62 20.44
N LEU A 117 -8.86 29.89 20.46
CA LEU A 117 -7.57 30.33 20.96
C LEU A 117 -7.83 31.58 21.84
N ARG A 118 -7.41 31.46 23.10
CA ARG A 118 -7.61 32.50 24.12
C ARG A 118 -6.30 33.25 24.38
N GLN A 119 -6.33 34.54 24.38
CA GLN A 119 -5.22 35.41 24.75
C GLN A 119 -5.65 36.33 25.91
N ARG A 120 -4.98 36.15 27.05
CA ARG A 120 -5.28 36.95 28.24
C ARG A 120 -4.47 38.24 28.20
N GLY A 121 -5.11 39.37 28.13
CA GLY A 121 -4.52 40.71 28.28
C GLY A 121 -4.71 41.28 29.68
N TYR A 122 -4.18 42.46 29.93
CA TYR A 122 -4.28 43.14 31.24
C TYR A 122 -5.69 43.58 31.60
N THR A 123 -6.47 44.01 30.64
CA THR A 123 -7.82 44.58 30.83
C THR A 123 -8.90 43.78 30.11
N THR A 124 -8.53 43.03 29.10
CA THR A 124 -9.45 42.27 28.23
C THR A 124 -8.91 40.89 27.93
N THR A 125 -9.78 39.91 27.86
CA THR A 125 -9.46 38.58 27.34
C THR A 125 -10.04 38.48 25.94
N ALA A 126 -9.18 38.27 24.94
CA ALA A 126 -9.61 38.06 23.57
C ALA A 126 -9.60 36.55 23.25
N ILE A 127 -10.68 36.06 22.64
CA ILE A 127 -10.85 34.67 22.27
C ILE A 127 -11.24 34.62 20.80
N ALA A 128 -10.38 34.01 19.97
CA ALA A 128 -10.67 33.79 18.57
C ALA A 128 -11.30 32.39 18.39
N PHE A 129 -12.34 32.33 17.57
CA PHE A 129 -13.07 31.08 17.28
C PHE A 129 -13.09 30.83 15.79
N THR A 130 -13.04 29.54 15.40
CA THR A 130 -13.23 29.07 14.03
C THR A 130 -14.04 27.78 14.02
N ASP A 131 -14.79 27.56 12.93
CA ASP A 131 -15.62 26.39 12.75
C ASP A 131 -14.75 25.15 12.40
N THR A 132 -14.97 24.03 13.08
CA THR A 132 -14.33 22.75 12.79
C THR A 132 -14.99 22.01 11.62
N TYR A 133 -16.19 22.43 11.20
CA TYR A 133 -16.92 21.83 10.09
C TYR A 133 -16.14 21.91 8.76
N LEU A 134 -15.44 23.01 8.53
CA LEU A 134 -14.60 23.18 7.34
C LEU A 134 -13.43 22.21 7.32
N GLU A 135 -12.82 21.95 8.48
CA GLU A 135 -11.77 20.92 8.63
C GLU A 135 -12.30 19.56 8.21
N TYR A 136 -13.43 19.17 8.78
CA TYR A 136 -14.06 17.88 8.51
C TYR A 136 -14.43 17.72 7.04
N THR A 137 -15.06 18.74 6.45
CA THR A 137 -15.49 18.72 5.04
C THR A 137 -14.30 18.64 4.08
N SER A 138 -13.23 19.38 4.35
CA SER A 138 -12.01 19.37 3.53
C SER A 138 -11.31 18.02 3.57
N LEU A 139 -11.14 17.41 4.76
CA LEU A 139 -10.55 16.09 4.93
C LEU A 139 -11.41 14.99 4.31
N HIS A 140 -12.74 15.07 4.41
CA HIS A 140 -13.64 14.14 3.74
C HIS A 140 -13.59 14.24 2.22
N THR A 141 -13.48 15.45 1.69
CA THR A 141 -13.33 15.66 0.24
C THR A 141 -12.01 15.08 -0.25
N LEU A 142 -10.93 15.28 0.51
CA LEU A 142 -9.63 14.67 0.22
C LEU A 142 -9.71 13.13 0.22
N LEU A 143 -10.34 12.54 1.24
CA LEU A 143 -10.52 11.08 1.32
C LEU A 143 -11.33 10.52 0.14
N LYS A 144 -12.42 11.21 -0.25
CA LYS A 144 -13.21 10.82 -1.43
C LYS A 144 -12.38 10.89 -2.71
N ALA A 145 -11.62 11.97 -2.90
CA ALA A 145 -10.75 12.13 -4.06
C ALA A 145 -9.65 11.04 -4.11
N CYS A 146 -8.96 10.78 -2.99
CA CYS A 146 -7.97 9.72 -2.87
C CYS A 146 -8.58 8.33 -3.14
N SER A 147 -9.78 8.07 -2.63
CA SER A 147 -10.47 6.80 -2.86
C SER A 147 -10.83 6.61 -4.33
N LEU A 148 -11.37 7.64 -5.00
CA LEU A 148 -11.72 7.59 -6.41
C LEU A 148 -10.48 7.35 -7.30
N VAL A 149 -9.43 8.15 -7.08
CA VAL A 149 -8.18 8.05 -7.83
C VAL A 149 -7.49 6.70 -7.55
N GLY A 150 -7.48 6.26 -6.29
CA GLY A 150 -6.90 4.98 -5.87
C GLY A 150 -7.60 3.78 -6.52
N CYS A 151 -8.94 3.76 -6.51
CA CYS A 151 -9.71 2.72 -7.19
C CYS A 151 -9.44 2.70 -8.70
N GLY A 152 -9.43 3.85 -9.35
CA GLY A 152 -9.11 3.96 -10.77
C GLY A 152 -7.70 3.46 -11.10
N ALA A 153 -6.71 3.86 -10.29
CA ALA A 153 -5.33 3.41 -10.45
C ALA A 153 -5.19 1.89 -10.27
N LEU A 154 -5.85 1.31 -9.26
CA LEU A 154 -5.84 -0.15 -9.04
C LEU A 154 -6.42 -0.92 -10.22
N VAL A 155 -7.51 -0.45 -10.83
CA VAL A 155 -8.10 -1.09 -12.03
C VAL A 155 -7.13 -1.05 -13.20
N VAL A 156 -6.53 0.10 -13.49
CA VAL A 156 -5.56 0.25 -14.59
C VAL A 156 -4.34 -0.64 -14.36
N LEU A 157 -3.77 -0.62 -13.15
CA LEU A 157 -2.60 -1.42 -12.81
C LEU A 157 -2.90 -2.91 -12.80
N PHE A 158 -4.13 -3.31 -12.42
CA PHE A 158 -4.57 -4.71 -12.55
C PHE A 158 -4.58 -5.15 -14.01
N LEU A 159 -5.16 -4.36 -14.90
CA LEU A 159 -5.18 -4.66 -16.34
C LEU A 159 -3.76 -4.75 -16.92
N CYS A 160 -2.90 -3.79 -16.60
CA CYS A 160 -1.50 -3.81 -17.01
C CYS A 160 -0.75 -5.05 -16.48
N SER A 161 -0.90 -5.38 -15.20
CA SER A 161 -0.28 -6.54 -14.57
C SER A 161 -0.77 -7.83 -15.20
N TYR A 162 -2.06 -7.93 -15.48
CA TYR A 162 -2.66 -9.10 -16.12
C TYR A 162 -2.14 -9.30 -17.55
N LEU A 163 -2.02 -8.25 -18.35
CA LEU A 163 -1.48 -8.30 -19.72
C LEU A 163 0.01 -8.67 -19.70
N LEU A 164 0.79 -7.97 -18.88
CA LEU A 164 2.24 -8.18 -18.77
C LEU A 164 2.58 -9.60 -18.26
N SER A 165 1.83 -10.10 -17.27
CA SER A 165 1.99 -11.47 -16.78
C SER A 165 1.81 -12.50 -17.90
N GLY A 166 0.91 -12.26 -18.87
CA GLY A 166 0.73 -13.12 -20.03
C GLY A 166 1.93 -13.16 -20.97
N VAL A 167 2.60 -12.01 -21.14
CA VAL A 167 3.79 -11.91 -22.00
C VAL A 167 4.99 -12.58 -21.35
N VAL A 168 5.20 -12.38 -20.03
CA VAL A 168 6.36 -12.91 -19.29
C VAL A 168 6.25 -14.43 -19.07
N THR A 169 5.06 -14.97 -18.82
CA THR A 169 4.91 -16.40 -18.50
C THR A 169 4.92 -17.33 -19.72
N LYS A 170 4.59 -16.83 -20.91
CA LYS A 170 4.61 -17.63 -22.14
C LYS A 170 5.99 -18.20 -22.49
N PRO A 171 7.07 -17.37 -22.58
CA PRO A 171 8.41 -17.89 -22.91
C PRO A 171 8.95 -18.85 -21.85
N VAL A 172 8.65 -18.62 -20.57
CA VAL A 172 9.03 -19.53 -19.48
C VAL A 172 8.39 -20.91 -19.67
N GLY A 173 7.08 -20.94 -19.99
CA GLY A 173 6.38 -22.20 -20.26
C GLY A 173 6.93 -22.94 -21.48
N ALA A 174 7.27 -22.23 -22.55
CA ALA A 174 7.89 -22.83 -23.74
C ALA A 174 9.28 -23.40 -23.44
N ALA A 175 10.12 -22.69 -22.67
CA ALA A 175 11.44 -23.15 -22.27
C ALA A 175 11.36 -24.44 -21.42
N TRP A 176 10.40 -24.51 -20.49
CA TRP A 176 10.17 -25.71 -19.69
C TRP A 176 9.73 -26.90 -20.53
N ALA A 177 8.79 -26.71 -21.46
CA ALA A 177 8.36 -27.78 -22.36
C ALA A 177 9.51 -28.29 -23.26
N GLN A 178 10.33 -27.35 -23.76
CA GLN A 178 11.50 -27.71 -24.55
C GLN A 178 12.56 -28.46 -23.74
N GLN A 179 12.77 -28.08 -22.47
CA GLN A 179 13.68 -28.81 -21.56
C GLN A 179 13.17 -30.21 -21.25
N GLU A 180 11.87 -30.38 -21.02
CA GLU A 180 11.23 -31.67 -20.77
C GLU A 180 11.36 -32.59 -21.99
N GLN A 181 11.10 -32.08 -23.19
CA GLN A 181 11.26 -32.80 -24.43
C GLN A 181 12.72 -33.20 -24.65
N PHE A 182 13.69 -32.29 -24.45
CA PHE A 182 15.11 -32.58 -24.57
C PHE A 182 15.55 -33.72 -23.62
N LEU A 183 15.11 -33.69 -22.37
CA LEU A 183 15.42 -34.75 -21.40
C LEU A 183 14.82 -36.10 -21.81
N SER A 184 13.58 -36.11 -22.30
CA SER A 184 12.91 -37.29 -22.82
C SER A 184 13.67 -37.89 -24.02
N ASP A 185 13.97 -37.04 -25.01
CA ASP A 185 14.66 -37.46 -26.22
C ASP A 185 16.08 -37.97 -25.89
N ALA A 186 16.82 -37.25 -25.00
CA ALA A 186 18.14 -37.69 -24.55
C ALA A 186 18.10 -39.04 -23.83
N SER A 187 17.07 -39.26 -22.98
CA SER A 187 16.89 -40.55 -22.29
C SER A 187 16.68 -41.71 -23.29
N HIS A 188 15.83 -41.48 -24.30
CA HIS A 188 15.60 -42.51 -25.35
C HIS A 188 16.85 -42.76 -26.20
N GLU A 189 17.54 -41.70 -26.64
CA GLU A 189 18.73 -41.78 -27.47
C GLU A 189 19.94 -42.42 -26.73
N LEU A 190 20.03 -42.26 -25.41
CA LEU A 190 21.06 -42.89 -24.58
C LEU A 190 20.74 -44.33 -24.24
N LYS A 191 19.48 -44.73 -24.11
CA LYS A 191 19.07 -46.08 -23.74
C LYS A 191 19.47 -47.11 -24.80
N THR A 192 19.35 -46.77 -26.09
CA THR A 192 19.64 -47.66 -27.21
C THR A 192 21.14 -48.06 -27.27
N PRO A 193 22.12 -47.10 -27.36
CA PRO A 193 23.55 -47.48 -27.41
C PRO A 193 23.99 -48.16 -26.12
N LEU A 194 23.44 -47.79 -24.98
CA LEU A 194 23.75 -48.41 -23.71
C LEU A 194 23.29 -49.89 -23.65
N THR A 195 22.12 -50.19 -24.21
CA THR A 195 21.64 -51.57 -24.34
C THR A 195 22.57 -52.38 -25.22
N VAL A 196 23.06 -51.81 -26.33
CA VAL A 196 24.02 -52.49 -27.24
C VAL A 196 25.36 -52.78 -26.52
N ILE A 197 25.88 -51.80 -25.75
CA ILE A 197 27.10 -51.94 -24.95
C ILE A 197 26.95 -53.09 -23.94
N LEU A 198 25.85 -53.11 -23.20
CA LEU A 198 25.57 -54.13 -22.20
C LEU A 198 25.43 -55.53 -22.85
N SER A 199 24.68 -55.65 -23.93
CA SER A 199 24.52 -56.93 -24.67
C SER A 199 25.84 -57.38 -25.25
N SER A 200 26.70 -56.51 -25.76
CA SER A 200 28.02 -56.83 -26.26
C SER A 200 28.98 -57.33 -25.16
N ALA A 201 28.88 -56.64 -23.97
CA ALA A 201 29.66 -57.10 -22.81
C ALA A 201 29.22 -58.47 -22.30
N GLU A 202 27.90 -58.79 -22.32
CA GLU A 202 27.37 -60.10 -21.97
C GLU A 202 27.83 -61.20 -22.93
N LEU A 203 27.89 -60.88 -24.22
CA LEU A 203 28.43 -61.86 -25.22
C LEU A 203 29.95 -62.11 -25.07
N LEU A 204 30.72 -61.05 -24.78
CA LEU A 204 32.17 -61.19 -24.55
C LEU A 204 32.46 -61.96 -23.27
N GLU A 205 31.65 -61.88 -22.23
CA GLU A 205 31.78 -62.60 -20.98
C GLU A 205 31.81 -64.15 -21.21
N GLN A 206 31.03 -64.65 -22.20
CA GLN A 206 30.93 -66.05 -22.52
C GLN A 206 32.23 -66.65 -23.14
N SER A 207 33.08 -65.77 -23.72
CA SER A 207 34.29 -66.18 -24.44
C SER A 207 35.57 -65.53 -23.89
N ALA A 208 35.52 -64.79 -22.82
CA ALA A 208 36.62 -64.02 -22.25
C ALA A 208 37.64 -64.95 -21.51
N SER A 209 38.92 -64.68 -21.70
CA SER A 209 39.97 -65.24 -20.84
C SER A 209 39.87 -64.72 -19.42
N PRO A 210 40.46 -65.35 -18.39
CA PRO A 210 40.41 -64.89 -17.02
C PRO A 210 40.88 -63.40 -16.80
N GLU A 211 41.87 -63.00 -17.61
CA GLU A 211 42.36 -61.62 -17.57
C GLU A 211 41.39 -60.62 -18.22
N GLN A 212 40.69 -61.07 -19.27
CA GLN A 212 39.68 -60.22 -19.96
C GLN A 212 38.36 -60.10 -19.20
N ALA A 213 38.04 -61.14 -18.42
CA ALA A 213 36.82 -61.17 -17.61
C ALA A 213 36.70 -59.94 -16.66
N VAL A 214 37.79 -59.47 -16.08
CA VAL A 214 37.82 -58.29 -15.21
C VAL A 214 37.41 -57.02 -15.95
N TYR A 215 37.85 -56.85 -17.20
CA TYR A 215 37.50 -55.68 -18.02
C TYR A 215 36.04 -55.73 -18.46
N VAL A 216 35.54 -56.91 -18.80
CA VAL A 216 34.15 -57.14 -19.17
C VAL A 216 33.23 -56.85 -17.99
N ASP A 217 33.57 -57.28 -16.79
CA ASP A 217 32.82 -56.98 -15.56
C ASP A 217 32.79 -55.51 -15.25
N ASN A 218 33.89 -54.77 -15.43
CA ASN A 218 33.94 -53.31 -15.24
C ASN A 218 33.05 -52.57 -16.25
N ILE A 219 33.10 -52.98 -17.53
CA ILE A 219 32.22 -52.37 -18.57
C ILE A 219 30.75 -52.62 -18.23
N ARG A 220 30.40 -53.78 -17.78
CA ARG A 220 29.05 -54.19 -17.41
C ARG A 220 28.55 -53.45 -16.17
N ALA A 221 29.42 -53.32 -15.16
CA ALA A 221 29.11 -52.57 -13.96
C ALA A 221 28.83 -51.08 -14.27
N GLU A 222 29.70 -50.44 -15.07
CA GLU A 222 29.52 -49.02 -15.43
C GLU A 222 28.35 -48.85 -16.41
N GLY A 223 28.14 -49.76 -17.35
CA GLY A 223 26.96 -49.76 -18.22
C GLY A 223 25.64 -49.88 -17.44
N ARG A 224 25.58 -50.74 -16.43
CA ARG A 224 24.39 -50.82 -15.52
C ARG A 224 24.21 -49.56 -14.73
N ARG A 225 25.28 -48.94 -14.25
CA ARG A 225 25.22 -47.67 -13.55
C ARG A 225 24.69 -46.55 -14.44
N MET A 226 25.17 -46.43 -15.65
CA MET A 226 24.67 -45.47 -16.64
C MET A 226 23.21 -45.75 -17.00
N LYS A 227 22.80 -47.02 -17.15
CA LYS A 227 21.41 -47.38 -17.39
C LYS A 227 20.50 -46.93 -16.25
N ALA A 228 20.88 -47.14 -15.01
CA ALA A 228 20.16 -46.69 -13.85
C ALA A 228 20.03 -45.13 -13.83
N LEU A 229 21.12 -44.41 -14.12
CA LEU A 229 21.10 -42.95 -14.21
C LEU A 229 20.18 -42.42 -15.32
N VAL A 230 20.12 -43.11 -16.46
CA VAL A 230 19.24 -42.74 -17.58
C VAL A 230 17.78 -43.09 -17.25
N GLU A 231 17.54 -44.19 -16.54
CA GLU A 231 16.21 -44.60 -16.08
C GLU A 231 15.70 -43.70 -14.94
N ASP A 232 16.59 -43.22 -14.08
CA ASP A 232 16.30 -42.28 -13.01
C ASP A 232 16.20 -40.83 -13.50
N MET A 233 16.58 -40.52 -14.75
CA MET A 233 16.30 -39.20 -15.31
C MET A 233 14.79 -38.97 -15.35
N PRO A 234 14.28 -37.96 -14.65
CA PRO A 234 12.85 -37.81 -14.41
C PRO A 234 12.11 -37.44 -15.70
N VAL A 235 11.61 -38.46 -16.39
CA VAL A 235 10.48 -38.33 -17.32
C VAL A 235 9.19 -38.01 -16.55
N SER A 236 9.26 -38.04 -15.23
CA SER A 236 8.13 -37.94 -14.30
C SER A 236 7.98 -36.61 -13.65
N TYR A 237 7.83 -35.50 -14.40
CA TYR A 237 7.16 -34.31 -13.81
C TYR A 237 5.66 -34.30 -14.09
N THR A 238 5.05 -35.38 -14.56
CA THR A 238 3.60 -35.47 -14.75
C THR A 238 2.82 -35.69 -13.45
N HIS A 239 3.47 -35.87 -12.28
CA HIS A 239 2.80 -36.17 -11.01
C HIS A 239 3.15 -35.22 -9.85
N LEU A 240 3.57 -33.98 -10.12
CA LEU A 240 3.43 -32.95 -9.10
C LEU A 240 2.01 -32.39 -9.14
N THR A 241 1.04 -33.25 -8.86
CA THR A 241 -0.21 -32.82 -8.26
C THR A 241 0.15 -32.23 -6.89
N LEU A 242 0.25 -30.91 -6.84
CA LEU A 242 0.24 -30.21 -5.56
C LEU A 242 -1.01 -30.65 -4.80
N PRO A 243 -0.90 -30.94 -3.49
CA PRO A 243 -2.07 -31.23 -2.68
C PRO A 243 -3.00 -30.01 -2.77
N THR A 244 -4.21 -30.27 -3.22
CA THR A 244 -5.34 -29.37 -3.06
C THR A 244 -5.66 -29.29 -1.58
N ASN A 245 -5.33 -28.19 -0.95
CA ASN A 245 -5.99 -27.66 0.24
C ASN A 245 -6.28 -26.17 0.00
#